data_15b2da5dcc5170924bd9313c89867f7b
#
_entry.id   15b2da5dcc5170924bd9313c89867f7b
#
_cell.length_a   1.000
_cell.length_b   1.000
_cell.length_c   1.000
_cell.angle_alpha   90.00
_cell.angle_beta   90.00
_cell.angle_gamma   90.00
#
_symmetry.space_group_name_H-M   'P 1'
#
loop_
_entity.id
_entity.type
_entity.pdbx_description
1 polymer ?
#
loop_
_entity_poly.entity_id
_entity_poly.type
_entity_poly.pdbx_seq_one_letter_code
_entity_poly.pdbx_strand_id
1 'polypeptide(L)'
;TLVGLAETEVKEARERLRSALQNSGLDFPTNKRITVNLAPADLPKDSGRFDLPIALGILAASGQIEAAKLADFEFAGELSLGGELRPVRGALAMSLALRKMAICPKLVLPEASAAEAALVPDAMVYRARHLLDVVAQFVTEPADPSEGWGQVHTTAISTEANVSKYLDFLDVKGQAGAKRALEIAA
;
A
#
# COMPACT_ATOMS: atom_id res chain seq x y z
N THR A 1 15.48 4.65 17.36
CA THR A 1 15.36 3.21 17.61
C THR A 1 14.10 2.72 16.93
N LEU A 2 14.19 1.69 16.11
CA LEU A 2 13.05 0.95 15.56
C LEU A 2 12.77 -0.22 16.49
N VAL A 3 11.52 -0.40 16.91
CA VAL A 3 11.09 -1.47 17.81
C VAL A 3 10.07 -2.34 17.08
N GLY A 4 10.19 -3.66 17.19
CA GLY A 4 9.23 -4.60 16.60
C GLY A 4 9.69 -5.28 15.30
N LEU A 5 10.94 -5.12 14.89
CA LEU A 5 11.61 -5.83 13.80
C LEU A 5 12.89 -6.50 14.31
N ALA A 6 13.41 -7.50 13.57
CA ALA A 6 14.72 -8.07 13.85
C ALA A 6 15.84 -7.01 13.70
N GLU A 7 16.93 -7.13 14.48
CA GLU A 7 17.98 -6.09 14.49
C GLU A 7 18.62 -5.80 13.14
N THR A 8 18.79 -6.82 12.30
CA THR A 8 19.33 -6.69 10.93
C THR A 8 18.37 -5.91 10.04
N GLU A 9 17.10 -6.24 10.06
CA GLU A 9 16.06 -5.56 9.28
C GLU A 9 15.89 -4.10 9.70
N VAL A 10 16.06 -3.80 11.00
CA VAL A 10 16.05 -2.44 11.53
C VAL A 10 17.17 -1.58 10.94
N LYS A 11 18.37 -2.14 10.86
CA LYS A 11 19.53 -1.42 10.29
C LYS A 11 19.33 -1.15 8.81
N GLU A 12 18.91 -2.17 8.07
CA GLU A 12 18.65 -2.06 6.63
C GLU A 12 17.54 -1.05 6.32
N ALA A 13 16.42 -1.14 7.02
CA ALA A 13 15.31 -0.20 6.86
C ALA A 13 15.75 1.24 7.16
N ARG A 14 16.54 1.46 8.21
CA ARG A 14 17.04 2.78 8.56
C ARG A 14 17.92 3.38 7.48
N GLU A 15 18.88 2.61 6.95
CA GLU A 15 19.78 3.09 5.90
C GLU A 15 19.01 3.33 4.58
N ARG A 16 18.06 2.46 4.27
CA ARG A 16 17.17 2.62 3.11
C ARG A 16 16.34 3.90 3.20
N LEU A 17 15.68 4.12 4.33
CA LEU A 17 14.89 5.33 4.59
C LEU A 17 15.74 6.59 4.54
N ARG A 18 16.93 6.57 5.15
CA ARG A 18 17.85 7.70 5.12
C ARG A 18 18.26 8.04 3.69
N SER A 19 18.69 7.04 2.93
CA SER A 19 19.11 7.22 1.54
C SER A 19 17.95 7.70 0.67
N ALA A 20 16.76 7.10 0.80
CA ALA A 20 15.58 7.50 0.04
C ALA A 20 15.20 8.97 0.30
N LEU A 21 15.18 9.42 1.55
CA LEU A 21 14.89 10.81 1.91
C LEU A 21 15.94 11.76 1.35
N GLN A 22 17.24 11.50 1.59
CA GLN A 22 18.33 12.36 1.13
C GLN A 22 18.39 12.43 -0.40
N ASN A 23 18.26 11.31 -1.11
CA ASN A 23 18.28 11.28 -2.56
C ASN A 23 17.02 11.94 -3.18
N SER A 24 15.93 12.02 -2.43
CA SER A 24 14.74 12.79 -2.80
C SER A 24 14.84 14.29 -2.45
N GLY A 25 15.97 14.77 -1.94
CA GLY A 25 16.15 16.17 -1.54
C GLY A 25 15.40 16.56 -0.26
N LEU A 26 15.01 15.56 0.56
CA LEU A 26 14.30 15.74 1.82
C LEU A 26 15.28 15.63 3.00
N ASP A 27 15.00 16.34 4.10
CA ASP A 27 15.86 16.31 5.26
C ASP A 27 15.63 15.07 6.12
N PHE A 28 16.73 14.34 6.38
CA PHE A 28 16.73 13.30 7.40
C PHE A 28 17.32 13.85 8.72
N PRO A 29 16.59 13.85 9.84
CA PRO A 29 17.06 14.44 11.10
C PRO A 29 18.26 13.66 11.66
N THR A 30 19.47 14.24 11.57
CA THR A 30 20.72 13.59 12.04
C THR A 30 20.97 13.77 13.53
N ASN A 31 20.49 14.87 14.11
CA ASN A 31 20.70 15.27 15.53
C ASN A 31 19.49 14.95 16.43
N LYS A 32 18.55 14.18 15.97
CA LYS A 32 17.37 13.78 16.74
C LYS A 32 17.34 12.27 16.96
N ARG A 33 16.83 11.88 18.10
CA ARG A 33 16.51 10.46 18.33
C ARG A 33 15.15 10.15 17.67
N ILE A 34 15.16 9.27 16.70
CA ILE A 34 13.95 8.77 16.05
C ILE A 34 13.61 7.43 16.70
N THR A 35 12.40 7.30 17.21
CA THR A 35 11.85 6.04 17.73
C THR A 35 10.60 5.71 16.93
N VAL A 36 10.59 4.56 16.28
CA VAL A 36 9.44 4.02 15.57
C VAL A 36 9.02 2.73 16.28
N ASN A 37 7.75 2.64 16.65
CA ASN A 37 7.17 1.46 17.26
C ASN A 37 6.21 0.78 16.28
N LEU A 38 6.56 -0.43 15.88
CA LEU A 38 5.76 -1.29 15.00
C LEU A 38 5.07 -2.37 15.83
N ALA A 39 4.18 -1.98 16.73
CA ALA A 39 3.38 -2.91 17.53
C ALA A 39 2.29 -3.59 16.66
N PRO A 40 1.81 -4.79 17.04
CA PRO A 40 2.34 -5.68 18.06
C PRO A 40 3.58 -6.46 17.56
N ALA A 41 4.46 -6.87 18.49
CA ALA A 41 5.75 -7.49 18.12
C ALA A 41 5.64 -8.94 17.63
N ASP A 42 4.56 -9.62 17.96
CA ASP A 42 4.28 -11.04 17.64
C ASP A 42 3.80 -11.26 16.19
N LEU A 43 3.39 -10.20 15.49
CA LEU A 43 2.98 -10.32 14.09
C LEU A 43 4.18 -10.23 13.15
N PRO A 44 4.31 -11.19 12.20
CA PRO A 44 5.30 -11.08 11.14
C PRO A 44 5.13 -9.77 10.37
N LYS A 45 6.21 -9.05 10.17
CA LYS A 45 6.22 -7.78 9.45
C LYS A 45 7.17 -7.91 8.27
N ASP A 46 6.62 -7.96 7.06
CA ASP A 46 7.43 -7.77 5.86
C ASP A 46 7.97 -6.34 5.91
N SER A 47 9.24 -6.19 6.17
CA SER A 47 9.91 -4.94 6.54
C SER A 47 9.66 -3.81 5.52
N GLY A 48 9.68 -4.13 4.23
CA GLY A 48 9.59 -3.13 3.17
C GLY A 48 8.28 -2.35 3.12
N ARG A 49 7.14 -2.97 3.41
CA ARG A 49 5.82 -2.29 3.32
C ARG A 49 5.67 -1.09 4.24
N PHE A 50 6.46 -1.02 5.30
CA PHE A 50 6.41 0.06 6.28
C PHE A 50 7.34 1.23 5.95
N ASP A 51 8.15 1.15 4.91
CA ASP A 51 9.10 2.20 4.57
C ASP A 51 8.39 3.53 4.30
N LEU A 52 7.35 3.51 3.45
CA LEU A 52 6.59 4.72 3.13
C LEU A 52 5.96 5.36 4.38
N PRO A 53 5.16 4.66 5.21
CA PRO A 53 4.57 5.29 6.40
C PRO A 53 5.62 5.75 7.41
N ILE A 54 6.76 5.07 7.55
CA ILE A 54 7.84 5.51 8.44
C ILE A 54 8.49 6.80 7.90
N ALA A 55 8.75 6.87 6.58
CA ALA A 55 9.30 8.07 5.95
C ALA A 55 8.38 9.28 6.16
N LEU A 56 7.07 9.11 5.91
CA LEU A 56 6.07 10.16 6.12
C LEU A 56 5.97 10.57 7.60
N GLY A 57 6.05 9.62 8.53
CA GLY A 57 6.08 9.90 9.96
C GLY A 57 7.32 10.72 10.38
N ILE A 58 8.49 10.45 9.79
CA ILE A 58 9.71 11.23 10.02
C ILE A 58 9.55 12.66 9.48
N LEU A 59 9.03 12.80 8.26
CA LEU A 59 8.80 14.10 7.62
C LEU A 59 7.78 14.94 8.38
N ALA A 60 6.69 14.33 8.83
CA ALA A 60 5.67 14.98 9.67
C ALA A 60 6.24 15.44 11.03
N ALA A 61 7.00 14.56 11.71
CA ALA A 61 7.62 14.88 13.00
C ALA A 61 8.72 15.94 12.89
N SER A 62 9.32 16.12 11.72
CA SER A 62 10.30 17.18 11.43
C SER A 62 9.69 18.46 10.84
N GLY A 63 8.37 18.49 10.64
CA GLY A 63 7.65 19.67 10.13
C GLY A 63 7.82 19.92 8.63
N GLN A 64 8.26 18.93 7.88
CA GLN A 64 8.41 19.03 6.42
C GLN A 64 7.10 18.81 5.67
N ILE A 65 6.14 18.11 6.31
CA ILE A 65 4.78 17.91 5.79
C ILE A 65 3.77 18.12 6.92
N GLU A 66 2.51 18.35 6.55
CA GLU A 66 1.41 18.58 7.49
C GLU A 66 0.88 17.27 8.08
N ALA A 67 1.21 16.99 9.34
CA ALA A 67 0.80 15.76 10.03
C ALA A 67 -0.74 15.56 10.06
N ALA A 68 -1.51 16.64 10.20
CA ALA A 68 -2.97 16.56 10.25
C ALA A 68 -3.60 16.00 8.97
N LYS A 69 -2.99 16.26 7.81
CA LYS A 69 -3.48 15.76 6.52
C LYS A 69 -3.31 14.25 6.36
N LEU A 70 -2.40 13.62 7.13
CA LEU A 70 -2.14 12.18 7.05
C LEU A 70 -3.26 11.34 7.68
N ALA A 71 -4.07 11.92 8.57
CA ALA A 71 -5.05 11.18 9.38
C ALA A 71 -6.13 10.45 8.57
N ASP A 72 -6.43 10.94 7.37
CA ASP A 72 -7.43 10.34 6.47
C ASP A 72 -6.87 9.25 5.57
N PHE A 73 -5.58 8.92 5.71
CA PHE A 73 -4.89 8.04 4.79
C PHE A 73 -4.22 6.87 5.51
N GLU A 74 -4.20 5.74 4.83
CA GLU A 74 -3.36 4.59 5.15
C GLU A 74 -2.31 4.41 4.05
N PHE A 75 -1.10 4.02 4.44
CA PHE A 75 0.03 3.96 3.53
C PHE A 75 0.70 2.60 3.60
N ALA A 76 1.07 2.04 2.46
CA ALA A 76 1.98 0.92 2.37
C ALA A 76 2.86 1.04 1.12
N GLY A 77 4.15 0.81 1.27
CA GLY A 77 5.11 0.88 0.16
C GLY A 77 6.53 0.65 0.63
N GLU A 78 7.28 -0.12 -0.13
CA GLU A 78 8.72 -0.26 0.04
C GLU A 78 9.41 0.87 -0.74
N LEU A 79 10.45 1.46 -0.16
CA LEU A 79 11.24 2.50 -0.81
C LEU A 79 12.53 1.90 -1.38
N SER A 80 12.86 2.28 -2.62
CA SER A 80 14.21 2.13 -3.13
C SER A 80 15.13 3.18 -2.49
N LEU A 81 16.43 3.02 -2.67
CA LEU A 81 17.42 4.02 -2.20
C LEU A 81 17.24 5.38 -2.89
N GLY A 82 16.63 5.40 -4.07
CA GLY A 82 16.33 6.61 -4.84
C GLY A 82 15.02 7.28 -4.47
N GLY A 83 14.15 6.60 -3.69
CA GLY A 83 12.82 7.10 -3.31
C GLY A 83 11.68 6.58 -4.16
N GLU A 84 11.94 5.69 -5.17
CA GLU A 84 10.86 5.04 -5.91
C GLU A 84 10.11 4.06 -5.02
N LEU A 85 8.80 3.96 -5.25
CA LEU A 85 7.92 3.03 -4.57
C LEU A 85 7.90 1.67 -5.26
N ARG A 86 8.32 0.65 -4.55
CA ARG A 86 8.31 -0.74 -4.98
C ARG A 86 7.02 -1.45 -4.58
N PRO A 87 6.56 -2.43 -5.38
CA PRO A 87 5.34 -3.18 -5.12
C PRO A 87 5.34 -3.83 -3.73
N VAL A 88 4.17 -3.88 -3.11
CA VAL A 88 3.93 -4.59 -1.87
C VAL A 88 2.95 -5.74 -2.08
N ARG A 89 3.10 -6.82 -1.32
CA ARG A 89 2.19 -7.97 -1.37
C ARG A 89 0.95 -7.73 -0.54
N GLY A 90 -0.18 -8.29 -0.98
CA GLY A 90 -1.43 -8.30 -0.23
C GLY A 90 -2.21 -6.99 -0.31
N ALA A 91 -2.08 -6.23 -1.39
CA ALA A 91 -2.78 -4.97 -1.62
C ALA A 91 -4.31 -5.15 -1.57
N LEU A 92 -4.83 -6.22 -2.17
CA LEU A 92 -6.25 -6.58 -2.09
C LEU A 92 -6.70 -6.84 -0.65
N ALA A 93 -5.91 -7.60 0.11
CA ALA A 93 -6.23 -7.92 1.50
C ALA A 93 -6.25 -6.67 2.39
N MET A 94 -5.30 -5.73 2.18
CA MET A 94 -5.29 -4.44 2.87
C MET A 94 -6.55 -3.64 2.55
N SER A 95 -6.92 -3.52 1.29
CA SER A 95 -8.13 -2.80 0.86
C SER A 95 -9.40 -3.42 1.45
N LEU A 96 -9.52 -4.77 1.44
CA LEU A 96 -10.64 -5.49 2.07
C LEU A 96 -10.72 -5.27 3.59
N ALA A 97 -9.57 -5.21 4.27
CA ALA A 97 -9.52 -4.93 5.70
C ALA A 97 -10.00 -3.51 6.01
N LEU A 98 -9.56 -2.52 5.25
CA LEU A 98 -9.97 -1.12 5.42
C LEU A 98 -11.46 -0.92 5.16
N ARG A 99 -12.02 -1.62 4.16
CA ARG A 99 -13.47 -1.57 3.89
C ARG A 99 -14.34 -2.00 5.08
N LYS A 100 -13.82 -2.86 5.96
CA LYS A 100 -14.53 -3.30 7.17
C LYS A 100 -14.47 -2.31 8.31
N MET A 101 -13.64 -1.27 8.20
CA MET A 101 -13.52 -0.23 9.21
C MET A 101 -14.70 0.74 9.10
N ALA A 102 -15.15 1.29 10.25
CA ALA A 102 -16.25 2.26 10.29
C ALA A 102 -15.89 3.57 9.55
N ILE A 103 -14.62 3.91 9.52
CA ILE A 103 -14.05 5.01 8.71
C ILE A 103 -13.24 4.32 7.63
N CYS A 104 -13.61 4.52 6.36
CA CYS A 104 -12.86 3.97 5.23
C CYS A 104 -11.75 4.96 4.85
N PRO A 105 -10.51 4.77 5.30
CA PRO A 105 -9.42 5.66 4.95
C PRO A 105 -9.02 5.50 3.48
N LYS A 106 -8.41 6.55 2.93
CA LYS A 106 -7.82 6.53 1.60
C LYS A 106 -6.53 5.71 1.64
N LEU A 107 -6.41 4.71 0.79
CA LEU A 107 -5.24 3.82 0.76
C LEU A 107 -4.26 4.28 -0.32
N VAL A 108 -3.04 4.60 0.09
CA VAL A 108 -1.94 4.98 -0.82
C VAL A 108 -0.99 3.81 -0.99
N LEU A 109 -0.79 3.40 -2.24
CA LEU A 109 0.04 2.25 -2.62
C LEU A 109 0.99 2.59 -3.77
N PRO A 110 2.06 1.81 -3.92
CA PRO A 110 2.84 1.81 -5.15
C PRO A 110 1.95 1.54 -6.37
N GLU A 111 2.19 2.23 -7.49
CA GLU A 111 1.38 2.12 -8.71
C GLU A 111 1.13 0.67 -9.12
N ALA A 112 2.16 -0.18 -9.07
CA ALA A 112 2.05 -1.59 -9.46
C ALA A 112 1.15 -2.43 -8.53
N SER A 113 0.86 -1.97 -7.30
CA SER A 113 -0.02 -2.65 -6.35
C SER A 113 -1.41 -2.03 -6.25
N ALA A 114 -1.56 -0.78 -6.70
CA ALA A 114 -2.79 -0.02 -6.52
C ALA A 114 -3.97 -0.58 -7.32
N ALA A 115 -3.72 -1.12 -8.51
CA ALA A 115 -4.77 -1.71 -9.34
C ALA A 115 -5.42 -2.93 -8.68
N GLU A 116 -4.63 -3.79 -8.00
CA GLU A 116 -5.12 -4.93 -7.24
C GLU A 116 -6.03 -4.49 -6.07
N ALA A 117 -5.60 -3.47 -5.32
CA ALA A 117 -6.38 -2.94 -4.19
C ALA A 117 -7.69 -2.29 -4.65
N ALA A 118 -7.68 -1.64 -5.81
CA ALA A 118 -8.85 -0.98 -6.39
C ALA A 118 -9.94 -1.94 -6.89
N LEU A 119 -9.69 -3.25 -6.95
CA LEU A 119 -10.73 -4.26 -7.23
C LEU A 119 -11.80 -4.34 -6.13
N VAL A 120 -11.50 -3.84 -4.93
CA VAL A 120 -12.49 -3.78 -3.85
C VAL A 120 -13.49 -2.68 -4.14
N PRO A 121 -14.79 -2.97 -4.22
CA PRO A 121 -15.82 -1.96 -4.47
C PRO A 121 -15.78 -0.85 -3.42
N ASP A 122 -15.96 0.39 -3.86
CA ASP A 122 -16.00 1.60 -3.04
C ASP A 122 -14.68 1.94 -2.31
N ALA A 123 -13.59 1.21 -2.60
CA ALA A 123 -12.29 1.53 -2.03
C ALA A 123 -11.71 2.81 -2.67
N MET A 124 -11.25 3.72 -1.81
CA MET A 124 -10.53 4.91 -2.26
C MET A 124 -9.03 4.61 -2.30
N VAL A 125 -8.53 4.23 -3.45
CA VAL A 125 -7.13 3.86 -3.66
C VAL A 125 -6.41 4.92 -4.47
N TYR A 126 -5.27 5.36 -3.98
CA TYR A 126 -4.35 6.27 -4.64
C TYR A 126 -3.06 5.54 -5.00
N ARG A 127 -2.56 5.79 -6.19
CA ARG A 127 -1.25 5.30 -6.64
C ARG A 127 -0.19 6.37 -6.49
N ALA A 128 1.05 5.93 -6.22
CA ALA A 128 2.23 6.77 -6.31
C ALA A 128 3.39 5.96 -6.88
N ARG A 129 4.32 6.63 -7.59
CA ARG A 129 5.53 6.03 -8.16
C ARG A 129 6.76 6.33 -7.31
N HIS A 130 6.76 7.49 -6.68
CA HIS A 130 7.89 8.01 -5.94
C HIS A 130 7.46 8.65 -4.63
N LEU A 131 8.34 8.68 -3.64
CA LEU A 131 8.11 9.34 -2.35
C LEU A 131 7.67 10.80 -2.53
N LEU A 132 8.28 11.52 -3.48
CA LEU A 132 7.94 12.92 -3.76
C LEU A 132 6.51 13.10 -4.27
N ASP A 133 5.95 12.13 -5.00
CA ASP A 133 4.55 12.17 -5.45
C ASP A 133 3.61 12.21 -4.25
N VAL A 134 3.95 11.46 -3.20
CA VAL A 134 3.17 11.42 -1.96
C VAL A 134 3.40 12.69 -1.14
N VAL A 135 4.66 13.10 -0.93
CA VAL A 135 5.02 14.27 -0.14
C VAL A 135 4.34 15.54 -0.67
N ALA A 136 4.28 15.72 -2.00
CA ALA A 136 3.65 16.86 -2.65
C ALA A 136 2.17 17.06 -2.26
N GLN A 137 1.47 15.99 -1.83
CA GLN A 137 0.07 16.07 -1.41
C GLN A 137 -0.09 16.60 0.03
N PHE A 138 0.99 16.56 0.82
CA PHE A 138 0.95 16.85 2.26
C PHE A 138 1.76 18.07 2.67
N VAL A 139 2.33 18.80 1.73
CA VAL A 139 2.95 20.11 1.99
C VAL A 139 1.90 21.21 2.12
N THR A 140 2.30 22.35 2.69
CA THR A 140 1.40 23.49 2.96
C THR A 140 0.92 24.15 1.66
N GLU A 141 1.82 24.30 0.70
CA GLU A 141 1.48 24.78 -0.64
C GLU A 141 1.52 23.57 -1.59
N PRO A 142 0.36 23.04 -1.97
CA PRO A 142 0.34 21.87 -2.85
C PRO A 142 0.98 22.25 -4.20
N ALA A 143 1.97 21.47 -4.59
CA ALA A 143 2.50 21.51 -5.94
C ALA A 143 1.48 20.97 -6.93
N ASP A 144 1.65 21.29 -8.21
CA ASP A 144 0.84 20.69 -9.27
C ASP A 144 0.88 19.17 -9.14
N PRO A 145 -0.26 18.48 -9.38
CA PRO A 145 -0.33 17.03 -9.28
C PRO A 145 0.75 16.40 -10.16
N SER A 146 1.65 15.63 -9.55
CA SER A 146 2.65 14.90 -10.31
C SER A 146 1.95 13.80 -11.13
N GLU A 147 2.48 13.46 -12.30
CA GLU A 147 1.98 12.32 -13.08
C GLU A 147 2.04 10.99 -12.31
N GLY A 148 2.89 10.92 -11.29
CA GLY A 148 3.05 9.76 -10.41
C GLY A 148 1.91 9.56 -9.44
N TRP A 149 1.17 10.62 -9.06
CA TRP A 149 0.04 10.57 -8.13
C TRP A 149 -1.30 10.50 -8.85
N GLY A 150 -2.22 9.67 -8.38
CA GLY A 150 -3.57 9.63 -8.90
C GLY A 150 -4.47 8.64 -8.19
N GLN A 151 -5.76 8.95 -8.17
CA GLN A 151 -6.76 8.00 -7.71
C GLN A 151 -6.94 6.90 -8.76
N VAL A 152 -6.95 5.64 -8.32
CA VAL A 152 -7.20 4.50 -9.19
C VAL A 152 -8.69 4.20 -9.15
N HIS A 153 -9.34 4.36 -10.29
CA HIS A 153 -10.72 3.93 -10.47
C HIS A 153 -10.69 2.55 -11.14
N THR A 154 -11.27 1.57 -10.48
CA THR A 154 -11.58 0.33 -11.19
C THR A 154 -12.69 0.70 -12.18
N THR A 155 -12.38 0.70 -13.47
CA THR A 155 -13.43 0.44 -14.45
C THR A 155 -14.04 -0.88 -14.02
N ALA A 156 -15.27 -0.82 -13.52
CA ALA A 156 -16.02 -2.04 -13.25
C ALA A 156 -15.78 -2.93 -14.46
N ILE A 157 -15.13 -4.07 -14.25
CA ILE A 157 -15.14 -5.11 -15.27
C ILE A 157 -16.62 -5.31 -15.44
N SER A 158 -17.17 -4.77 -16.51
CA SER A 158 -18.57 -4.98 -16.83
C SER A 158 -18.71 -6.49 -16.94
N THR A 159 -19.29 -7.08 -15.94
CA THR A 159 -19.63 -8.53 -15.91
C THR A 159 -20.66 -8.84 -16.99
N GLU A 160 -21.00 -7.85 -17.82
CA GLU A 160 -21.73 -8.03 -19.08
C GLU A 160 -20.86 -8.64 -20.19
N ALA A 161 -19.54 -8.81 -19.94
CA ALA A 161 -18.71 -9.56 -20.87
C ALA A 161 -19.10 -11.03 -20.83
N ASN A 162 -20.08 -11.37 -21.71
CA ASN A 162 -20.33 -12.74 -22.14
C ASN A 162 -20.54 -13.78 -21.00
N VAL A 163 -21.60 -13.65 -20.23
CA VAL A 163 -22.25 -14.81 -19.58
C VAL A 163 -22.82 -15.79 -20.65
N SER A 164 -22.53 -15.51 -21.93
CA SER A 164 -22.90 -16.38 -23.04
C SER A 164 -22.01 -17.61 -23.03
N LYS A 165 -22.53 -18.68 -22.43
CA LYS A 165 -22.10 -20.05 -22.67
C LYS A 165 -20.84 -20.56 -21.94
N TYR A 166 -20.69 -20.32 -20.65
CA TYR A 166 -20.01 -21.34 -19.87
C TYR A 166 -20.93 -22.55 -19.75
N LEU A 167 -20.44 -23.72 -20.18
CA LEU A 167 -21.14 -24.98 -19.98
C LEU A 167 -21.29 -25.19 -18.47
N ASP A 168 -22.53 -25.33 -17.99
CA ASP A 168 -22.82 -25.63 -16.59
C ASP A 168 -22.56 -27.12 -16.32
N PHE A 169 -22.17 -27.45 -15.09
CA PHE A 169 -22.14 -28.86 -14.65
C PHE A 169 -23.48 -29.58 -14.83
N LEU A 170 -24.60 -28.87 -14.85
CA LEU A 170 -25.93 -29.40 -15.19
C LEU A 170 -26.02 -29.95 -16.61
N ASP A 171 -25.20 -29.38 -17.54
CA ASP A 171 -25.18 -29.85 -18.94
C ASP A 171 -24.44 -31.19 -19.11
N VAL A 172 -23.54 -31.50 -18.16
CA VAL A 172 -22.80 -32.76 -18.17
C VAL A 172 -23.70 -33.90 -17.61
N LYS A 173 -24.05 -34.83 -18.46
CA LYS A 173 -24.87 -35.99 -18.04
C LYS A 173 -23.99 -37.04 -17.34
N GLY A 174 -24.41 -37.49 -16.17
CA GLY A 174 -23.63 -38.43 -15.36
C GLY A 174 -22.41 -37.81 -14.70
N GLN A 175 -21.31 -38.56 -14.64
CA GLN A 175 -19.99 -38.13 -14.09
C GLN A 175 -20.04 -37.62 -12.64
N ALA A 176 -20.89 -38.22 -11.79
CA ALA A 176 -21.13 -37.75 -10.41
C ALA A 176 -19.83 -37.63 -9.57
N GLY A 177 -18.91 -38.61 -9.73
CA GLY A 177 -17.63 -38.60 -9.02
C GLY A 177 -16.73 -37.43 -9.41
N ALA A 178 -16.62 -37.18 -10.73
CA ALA A 178 -15.81 -36.08 -11.23
C ALA A 178 -16.41 -34.72 -10.84
N LYS A 179 -17.73 -34.55 -10.95
CA LYS A 179 -18.41 -33.33 -10.50
C LYS A 179 -18.18 -33.08 -9.02
N ARG A 180 -18.31 -34.10 -8.17
CA ARG A 180 -18.08 -33.95 -6.74
C ARG A 180 -16.64 -33.62 -6.41
N ALA A 181 -15.65 -34.17 -7.13
CA ALA A 181 -14.25 -33.83 -6.95
C ALA A 181 -13.95 -32.38 -7.29
N LEU A 182 -14.55 -31.85 -8.37
CA LEU A 182 -14.39 -30.46 -8.76
C LEU A 182 -15.07 -29.48 -7.79
N GLU A 183 -16.25 -29.82 -7.29
CA GLU A 183 -16.93 -29.03 -6.24
C GLU A 183 -16.11 -28.92 -4.95
N ILE A 184 -15.35 -29.97 -4.59
CA ILE A 184 -14.50 -29.97 -3.39
C ILE A 184 -13.21 -29.18 -3.64
N ALA A 185 -12.71 -29.16 -4.88
CA ALA A 185 -11.47 -28.49 -5.25
C ALA A 185 -11.62 -26.98 -5.50
N ALA A 186 -12.84 -26.49 -5.74
CA ALA A 186 -13.15 -25.08 -5.97
C ALA A 186 -13.28 -24.31 -4.65
#